data_136ad82e6f792bd70010cbac66d1f1bd
#
_entry.id   136ad82e6f792bd70010cbac66d1f1bd
#
_cell.length_a   1.000
_cell.length_b   1.000
_cell.length_c   1.000
_cell.angle_alpha   90.00
_cell.angle_beta   90.00
_cell.angle_gamma   90.00
#
_symmetry.space_group_name_H-M   'P 1'
#
loop_
_entity.id
_entity.type
_entity.pdbx_description
1 polymer ?
#
loop_
_entity_poly.entity_id
_entity_poly.type
_entity_poly.pdbx_seq_one_letter_code
_entity_poly.pdbx_strand_id
1 'polypeptide(L)'
;MFKYIVKRIAISIVILLGVSVIIYTLVRLMPSDYVDQKYSAQLNQGTITQEDLDRFKSLYGLYVPEAYLNMDVDGYGSFERDVKIKDRDYAIGGEETFRQWVVGKYKQGDLRLELKEDRSFSLDKITYVEEEQEIDVPQDDGTFVKEKHVVKKQKKENVEKGTYTASYRAAGKDVVINENMNELQVSRGESYNIKLFTDDGELATSTSYRVAGAGEKLGAILGGYFTWIGNLCRGDLGNSFLYEKPVSQVISENMWISFAIAIVATILQFLIAIPLGVSSATHQYSVRDYAVTVFTMIGLALPTYFFAAIAIKVFAVDLGWLPANGLVDANKTYLPTFGDTMAKIGDMALHLVLPIFVSVILSLGGLMRYTRTNTLEVLNADYIRTARAKGLSEKTVIYKHAFRNTLIPLATLLAGILPSLFGGMMITEQVFGINGIGNLAYKALKQADIPFVMGYNMFLAILTVTGTLFSDIMYSIVDPRVKLS
;
A
#
# COMPACT_ATOMS: atom_id res chain seq x y z
N MET A 1 -7.26 -30.82 23.19
CA MET A 1 -6.27 -29.98 22.51
C MET A 1 -6.38 -30.03 20.96
N PHE A 2 -6.24 -31.19 20.32
CA PHE A 2 -6.32 -31.28 18.84
C PHE A 2 -7.64 -30.76 18.27
N LYS A 3 -8.81 -31.17 18.80
CA LYS A 3 -10.12 -30.67 18.33
C LYS A 3 -10.29 -29.16 18.49
N TYR A 4 -9.72 -28.56 19.53
CA TYR A 4 -9.70 -27.12 19.74
C TYR A 4 -8.85 -26.40 18.69
N ILE A 5 -7.63 -26.91 18.43
CA ILE A 5 -6.73 -26.33 17.42
C ILE A 5 -7.39 -26.37 16.04
N VAL A 6 -8.00 -27.50 15.66
CA VAL A 6 -8.71 -27.62 14.36
C VAL A 6 -9.88 -26.63 14.27
N LYS A 7 -10.68 -26.49 15.34
CA LYS A 7 -11.77 -25.50 15.39
C LYS A 7 -11.23 -24.07 15.24
N ARG A 8 -10.12 -23.75 15.91
CA ARG A 8 -9.48 -22.44 15.83
C ARG A 8 -8.94 -22.15 14.43
N ILE A 9 -8.29 -23.11 13.79
CA ILE A 9 -7.82 -22.98 12.41
C ILE A 9 -9.02 -22.75 11.47
N ALA A 10 -10.11 -23.48 11.62
CA ALA A 10 -11.30 -23.27 10.79
C ALA A 10 -11.89 -21.86 10.96
N ILE A 11 -11.99 -21.36 12.19
CA ILE A 11 -12.42 -19.99 12.47
C ILE A 11 -11.42 -18.98 11.88
N SER A 12 -10.14 -19.24 12.00
CA SER A 12 -9.07 -18.38 11.44
C SER A 12 -9.17 -18.23 9.94
N ILE A 13 -9.50 -19.29 9.21
CA ILE A 13 -9.73 -19.23 7.75
C ILE A 13 -10.92 -18.33 7.42
N VAL A 14 -12.02 -18.44 8.18
CA VAL A 14 -13.19 -17.57 7.97
C VAL A 14 -12.84 -16.10 8.24
N ILE A 15 -12.08 -15.83 9.31
CA ILE A 15 -11.60 -14.47 9.63
C ILE A 15 -10.72 -13.93 8.50
N LEU A 16 -9.75 -14.73 8.00
CA LEU A 16 -8.87 -14.33 6.91
C LEU A 16 -9.65 -14.04 5.62
N LEU A 17 -10.67 -14.81 5.31
CA LEU A 17 -11.55 -14.53 4.18
C LEU A 17 -12.31 -13.20 4.37
N GLY A 18 -12.86 -12.95 5.56
CA GLY A 18 -13.50 -11.67 5.86
C GLY A 18 -12.55 -10.48 5.75
N VAL A 19 -11.34 -10.62 6.31
CA VAL A 19 -10.29 -9.60 6.23
C VAL A 19 -9.85 -9.38 4.78
N SER A 20 -9.72 -10.43 3.98
CA SER A 20 -9.34 -10.32 2.57
C SER A 20 -10.36 -9.52 1.74
N VAL A 21 -11.67 -9.71 1.99
CA VAL A 21 -12.73 -8.90 1.35
C VAL A 21 -12.58 -7.43 1.74
N ILE A 22 -12.33 -7.15 3.02
CA ILE A 22 -12.13 -5.77 3.50
C ILE A 22 -10.90 -5.14 2.86
N ILE A 23 -9.76 -5.84 2.84
CA ILE A 23 -8.51 -5.35 2.23
C ILE A 23 -8.75 -5.07 0.74
N TYR A 24 -9.29 -6.03 0.01
CA TYR A 24 -9.58 -5.88 -1.41
C TYR A 24 -10.47 -4.66 -1.69
N THR A 25 -11.54 -4.50 -0.92
CA THR A 25 -12.49 -3.40 -1.08
C THR A 25 -11.85 -2.06 -0.75
N LEU A 26 -11.23 -1.92 0.44
CA LEU A 26 -10.68 -0.64 0.90
C LEU A 26 -9.54 -0.13 0.01
N VAL A 27 -8.62 -1.01 -0.39
CA VAL A 27 -7.49 -0.60 -1.21
C VAL A 27 -7.95 -0.19 -2.63
N ARG A 28 -8.96 -0.86 -3.16
CA ARG A 28 -9.51 -0.50 -4.49
C ARG A 28 -10.46 0.72 -4.47
N LEU A 29 -10.85 1.18 -3.29
CA LEU A 29 -11.57 2.45 -3.10
C LEU A 29 -10.62 3.66 -3.01
N MET A 30 -9.31 3.48 -3.14
CA MET A 30 -8.36 4.59 -3.13
C MET A 30 -8.67 5.55 -4.29
N PRO A 31 -8.66 6.87 -4.05
CA PRO A 31 -9.08 7.87 -5.03
C PRO A 31 -8.09 8.09 -6.17
N SER A 32 -6.89 7.58 -6.05
CA SER A 32 -5.80 7.71 -7.04
C SER A 32 -5.04 6.40 -7.15
N ASP A 33 -4.52 6.10 -8.32
CA ASP A 33 -3.66 4.96 -8.58
C ASP A 33 -2.17 5.34 -8.61
N TYR A 34 -1.32 4.31 -8.77
CA TYR A 34 0.14 4.49 -8.83
C TYR A 34 0.58 5.41 -9.98
N VAL A 35 -0.06 5.31 -11.13
CA VAL A 35 0.28 6.12 -12.32
C VAL A 35 -0.08 7.57 -12.08
N ASP A 36 -1.26 7.85 -11.52
CA ASP A 36 -1.67 9.20 -11.14
C ASP A 36 -0.67 9.83 -10.17
N GLN A 37 -0.24 9.09 -9.14
CA GLN A 37 0.72 9.60 -8.16
C GLN A 37 2.10 9.84 -8.76
N LYS A 38 2.58 8.94 -9.63
CA LYS A 38 3.90 9.01 -10.24
C LYS A 38 4.03 10.14 -11.25
N TYR A 39 2.98 10.38 -12.03
CA TYR A 39 3.03 11.28 -13.20
C TYR A 39 2.24 12.58 -13.03
N SER A 40 1.56 12.80 -11.89
CA SER A 40 0.76 14.02 -11.63
C SER A 40 1.54 15.32 -11.81
N ALA A 41 2.80 15.36 -11.37
CA ALA A 41 3.64 16.54 -11.52
C ALA A 41 3.94 16.85 -12.99
N GLN A 42 4.20 15.84 -13.79
CA GLN A 42 4.50 15.96 -15.23
C GLN A 42 3.26 16.35 -16.03
N LEU A 43 2.09 15.82 -15.65
CA LEU A 43 0.81 16.22 -16.22
C LEU A 43 0.50 17.69 -15.93
N ASN A 44 0.69 18.14 -14.69
CA ASN A 44 0.48 19.54 -14.29
C ASN A 44 1.48 20.51 -14.95
N GLN A 45 2.67 20.06 -15.27
CA GLN A 45 3.67 20.82 -16.02
C GLN A 45 3.44 20.80 -17.56
N GLY A 46 2.47 20.01 -18.03
CA GLY A 46 2.20 19.87 -19.46
C GLY A 46 3.26 19.09 -20.25
N THR A 47 4.19 18.39 -19.54
CA THR A 47 5.23 17.57 -20.19
C THR A 47 4.69 16.24 -20.71
N ILE A 48 3.57 15.77 -20.19
CA ILE A 48 2.81 14.63 -20.68
C ILE A 48 1.34 15.03 -20.87
N THR A 49 0.65 14.31 -21.75
CA THR A 49 -0.78 14.49 -22.00
C THR A 49 -1.62 13.50 -21.18
N GLN A 50 -2.93 13.74 -21.09
CA GLN A 50 -3.86 12.78 -20.49
C GLN A 50 -3.82 11.43 -21.24
N GLU A 51 -3.64 11.43 -22.56
CA GLU A 51 -3.51 10.22 -23.37
C GLU A 51 -2.26 9.40 -22.98
N ASP A 52 -1.15 10.08 -22.67
CA ASP A 52 0.06 9.39 -22.19
C ASP A 52 -0.18 8.76 -20.82
N LEU A 53 -0.92 9.45 -19.95
CA LEU A 53 -1.31 8.92 -18.63
C LEU A 53 -2.16 7.64 -18.77
N ASP A 54 -3.17 7.68 -19.64
CA ASP A 54 -4.06 6.54 -19.90
C ASP A 54 -3.28 5.36 -20.50
N ARG A 55 -2.31 5.63 -21.37
CA ARG A 55 -1.40 4.61 -21.88
C ARG A 55 -0.54 4.00 -20.78
N PHE A 56 -0.02 4.81 -19.86
CA PHE A 56 0.72 4.28 -18.72
C PHE A 56 -0.19 3.42 -17.82
N LYS A 57 -1.42 3.84 -17.55
CA LYS A 57 -2.39 3.02 -16.80
C LYS A 57 -2.63 1.67 -17.45
N SER A 58 -2.76 1.62 -18.78
CA SER A 58 -2.95 0.35 -19.49
C SER A 58 -1.73 -0.58 -19.36
N LEU A 59 -0.51 -0.04 -19.35
CA LEU A 59 0.72 -0.82 -19.17
C LEU A 59 0.81 -1.46 -17.77
N TYR A 60 0.27 -0.79 -16.75
CA TYR A 60 0.20 -1.31 -15.38
C TYR A 60 -1.07 -2.16 -15.11
N GLY A 61 -1.91 -2.37 -16.12
CA GLY A 61 -3.17 -3.09 -15.96
C GLY A 61 -4.20 -2.37 -15.08
N LEU A 62 -4.06 -1.04 -14.92
CA LEU A 62 -4.92 -0.21 -14.08
C LEU A 62 -6.16 0.30 -14.81
N TYR A 63 -6.29 0.00 -16.08
CA TYR A 63 -7.40 0.45 -16.94
C TYR A 63 -8.53 -0.59 -17.07
N VAL A 64 -8.52 -1.61 -16.24
CA VAL A 64 -9.51 -2.67 -16.25
C VAL A 64 -10.56 -2.47 -15.15
N PRO A 65 -11.84 -2.83 -15.38
CA PRO A 65 -12.93 -2.59 -14.42
C PRO A 65 -12.69 -3.18 -13.03
N GLU A 66 -12.06 -4.34 -12.95
CA GLU A 66 -11.72 -4.98 -11.66
C GLU A 66 -10.69 -4.21 -10.83
N ALA A 67 -9.95 -3.27 -11.42
CA ALA A 67 -9.01 -2.43 -10.69
C ALA A 67 -9.69 -1.29 -9.93
N TYR A 68 -10.91 -0.91 -10.32
CA TYR A 68 -11.60 0.27 -9.82
C TYR A 68 -13.01 -0.03 -9.35
N LEU A 69 -13.25 -0.01 -8.05
CA LEU A 69 -14.60 -0.12 -7.48
C LEU A 69 -15.44 1.16 -7.65
N ASN A 70 -14.77 2.31 -7.76
CA ASN A 70 -15.39 3.64 -7.84
C ASN A 70 -15.61 4.15 -9.25
N MET A 71 -15.59 3.30 -10.25
CA MET A 71 -15.84 3.81 -11.59
C MET A 71 -17.27 4.34 -11.73
N ASP A 72 -17.39 5.64 -11.62
CA ASP A 72 -18.47 6.40 -12.24
C ASP A 72 -18.26 6.35 -13.76
N VAL A 73 -18.53 5.20 -14.33
CA VAL A 73 -18.30 4.99 -15.74
C VAL A 73 -19.59 5.18 -16.46
N ASP A 74 -19.79 6.34 -16.97
CA ASP A 74 -20.73 6.60 -18.06
C ASP A 74 -20.15 5.98 -19.34
N GLY A 75 -20.18 4.67 -19.44
CA GLY A 75 -19.80 3.97 -20.64
C GLY A 75 -18.34 3.58 -20.73
N TYR A 76 -17.93 2.58 -19.96
CA TYR A 76 -16.68 1.87 -20.13
C TYR A 76 -16.89 0.63 -20.99
N GLY A 77 -16.01 0.38 -21.94
CA GLY A 77 -15.98 -0.83 -22.76
C GLY A 77 -14.64 -0.97 -23.47
N SER A 78 -14.23 -2.22 -23.69
CA SER A 78 -13.12 -2.54 -24.56
C SER A 78 -13.64 -2.72 -25.99
N PHE A 79 -12.88 -2.25 -26.97
CA PHE A 79 -13.19 -2.51 -28.37
C PHE A 79 -11.90 -2.67 -29.18
N GLU A 80 -11.98 -3.56 -30.15
CA GLU A 80 -11.00 -3.67 -31.20
C GLU A 80 -11.65 -3.24 -32.50
N ARG A 81 -10.91 -2.49 -33.32
CA ARG A 81 -11.37 -2.03 -34.62
C ARG A 81 -10.41 -2.50 -35.68
N ASP A 82 -10.93 -3.26 -36.62
CA ASP A 82 -10.28 -3.45 -37.88
C ASP A 82 -10.86 -2.44 -38.87
N VAL A 83 -10.07 -1.47 -39.23
CA VAL A 83 -10.44 -0.46 -40.22
C VAL A 83 -9.87 -0.90 -41.55
N LYS A 84 -10.73 -1.37 -42.46
CA LYS A 84 -10.35 -1.80 -43.80
C LYS A 84 -10.63 -0.66 -44.77
N ILE A 85 -9.56 -0.03 -45.28
CA ILE A 85 -9.68 1.07 -46.24
C ILE A 85 -8.86 0.71 -47.46
N LYS A 86 -9.51 0.62 -48.63
CA LYS A 86 -8.88 0.36 -49.93
C LYS A 86 -7.86 -0.82 -49.89
N ASP A 87 -8.32 -1.98 -49.47
CA ASP A 87 -7.53 -3.24 -49.36
C ASP A 87 -6.38 -3.24 -48.37
N ARG A 88 -6.32 -2.24 -47.46
CA ARG A 88 -5.38 -2.22 -46.35
C ARG A 88 -6.15 -2.37 -45.03
N ASP A 89 -5.69 -3.30 -44.21
CA ASP A 89 -6.23 -3.50 -42.88
C ASP A 89 -5.47 -2.65 -41.87
N TYR A 90 -6.19 -1.83 -41.09
CA TYR A 90 -5.65 -1.06 -40.00
C TYR A 90 -6.35 -1.50 -38.73
N ALA A 91 -5.62 -2.05 -37.77
CA ALA A 91 -6.16 -2.40 -36.46
C ALA A 91 -6.01 -1.17 -35.53
N ILE A 92 -7.10 -0.75 -34.91
CA ILE A 92 -7.14 0.34 -33.93
C ILE A 92 -7.92 -0.21 -32.73
N GLY A 93 -7.22 -0.41 -31.60
CA GLY A 93 -7.79 -0.98 -30.40
C GLY A 93 -7.49 -0.14 -29.16
N GLY A 94 -8.28 -0.29 -28.13
CA GLY A 94 -8.09 0.35 -26.85
C GLY A 94 -9.32 0.25 -25.95
N GLU A 95 -9.12 0.50 -24.67
CA GLU A 95 -10.16 0.68 -23.69
C GLU A 95 -10.45 2.16 -23.53
N GLU A 96 -11.69 2.59 -23.78
CA GLU A 96 -12.06 4.00 -23.76
C GLU A 96 -13.46 4.21 -23.20
N THR A 97 -13.75 5.40 -22.72
CA THR A 97 -15.12 5.81 -22.36
C THR A 97 -15.98 5.98 -23.63
N PHE A 98 -17.28 5.77 -23.52
CA PHE A 98 -18.16 5.90 -24.67
C PHE A 98 -18.08 7.29 -25.34
N ARG A 99 -17.93 8.37 -24.57
CA ARG A 99 -17.74 9.72 -25.12
C ARG A 99 -16.50 9.82 -25.98
N GLN A 100 -15.36 9.32 -25.47
CA GLN A 100 -14.09 9.29 -26.22
C GLN A 100 -14.20 8.40 -27.45
N TRP A 101 -15.02 7.33 -27.37
CA TRP A 101 -15.23 6.41 -28.48
C TRP A 101 -16.10 6.97 -29.61
N VAL A 102 -17.06 7.86 -29.30
CA VAL A 102 -17.98 8.44 -30.28
C VAL A 102 -17.43 9.74 -30.88
N VAL A 103 -16.81 10.58 -30.06
CA VAL A 103 -16.16 11.83 -30.49
C VAL A 103 -14.79 11.86 -29.86
N GLY A 104 -13.80 11.35 -30.57
CA GLY A 104 -12.49 11.20 -29.96
C GLY A 104 -11.37 10.96 -30.95
N LYS A 105 -10.17 10.87 -30.38
CA LYS A 105 -8.93 10.61 -31.10
C LYS A 105 -8.41 9.25 -30.69
N TYR A 106 -8.29 8.37 -31.63
CA TYR A 106 -7.83 7.00 -31.43
C TYR A 106 -6.42 6.85 -31.94
N LYS A 107 -5.59 6.10 -31.22
CA LYS A 107 -4.19 5.95 -31.52
C LYS A 107 -3.77 4.49 -31.52
N GLN A 108 -3.19 4.04 -32.61
CA GLN A 108 -2.47 2.77 -32.64
C GLN A 108 -1.18 2.92 -33.46
N GLY A 109 -0.04 2.81 -32.79
CA GLY A 109 1.25 3.06 -33.46
C GLY A 109 1.30 4.44 -34.10
N ASP A 110 1.51 4.47 -35.42
CA ASP A 110 1.59 5.70 -36.19
C ASP A 110 0.23 6.22 -36.67
N LEU A 111 -0.85 5.45 -36.50
CA LEU A 111 -2.18 5.80 -36.96
C LEU A 111 -2.95 6.60 -35.90
N ARG A 112 -3.71 7.59 -36.39
CA ARG A 112 -4.64 8.39 -35.59
C ARG A 112 -5.96 8.46 -36.33
N LEU A 113 -7.01 7.93 -35.71
CA LEU A 113 -8.39 8.10 -36.18
C LEU A 113 -9.03 9.19 -35.31
N GLU A 114 -9.53 10.24 -35.94
CA GLU A 114 -10.29 11.31 -35.29
C GLU A 114 -11.74 11.28 -35.76
N LEU A 115 -12.69 11.07 -34.85
CA LEU A 115 -14.12 11.20 -35.08
C LEU A 115 -14.56 12.56 -34.55
N LYS A 116 -15.12 13.41 -35.43
CA LYS A 116 -15.49 14.77 -35.09
C LYS A 116 -17.00 14.91 -34.84
N GLU A 117 -17.38 15.99 -34.18
CA GLU A 117 -18.77 16.29 -33.87
C GLU A 117 -19.67 16.50 -35.13
N ASP A 118 -19.05 17.00 -36.21
CA ASP A 118 -19.70 17.21 -37.50
C ASP A 118 -19.97 15.92 -38.29
N ARG A 119 -19.75 14.77 -37.66
CA ARG A 119 -19.86 13.46 -38.27
C ARG A 119 -18.82 13.14 -39.35
N SER A 120 -17.78 13.94 -39.46
CA SER A 120 -16.64 13.61 -40.28
C SER A 120 -15.60 12.78 -39.49
N PHE A 121 -14.83 11.95 -40.20
CA PHE A 121 -13.68 11.31 -39.63
C PHE A 121 -12.43 11.61 -40.46
N SER A 122 -11.27 11.55 -39.81
CA SER A 122 -9.98 11.53 -40.48
C SER A 122 -9.11 10.41 -39.91
N LEU A 123 -8.48 9.65 -40.79
CA LEU A 123 -7.44 8.68 -40.44
C LEU A 123 -6.10 9.25 -40.92
N ASP A 124 -5.25 9.60 -39.98
CA ASP A 124 -3.97 10.24 -40.25
C ASP A 124 -2.84 9.30 -39.82
N LYS A 125 -1.76 9.26 -40.61
CA LYS A 125 -0.49 8.65 -40.25
C LYS A 125 0.45 9.73 -39.70
N ILE A 126 1.02 9.46 -38.54
CA ILE A 126 1.94 10.37 -37.88
C ILE A 126 3.38 9.90 -38.11
N THR A 127 4.19 10.74 -38.70
CA THR A 127 5.63 10.51 -38.82
C THR A 127 6.38 11.67 -38.15
N TYR A 128 7.54 11.37 -37.62
CA TYR A 128 8.40 12.37 -36.98
C TYR A 128 9.53 12.72 -37.94
N VAL A 129 9.67 14.00 -38.28
CA VAL A 129 10.77 14.53 -39.11
C VAL A 129 11.67 15.36 -38.20
N GLU A 130 12.96 15.15 -38.31
CA GLU A 130 13.94 15.94 -37.59
C GLU A 130 14.17 17.25 -38.38
N GLU A 131 13.84 18.36 -37.75
CA GLU A 131 14.12 19.73 -38.27
C GLU A 131 15.11 20.42 -37.34
N GLU A 132 16.11 21.10 -37.92
CA GLU A 132 16.96 22.01 -37.15
C GLU A 132 16.16 23.29 -36.84
N GLN A 133 16.00 23.59 -35.58
CA GLN A 133 15.36 24.82 -35.09
C GLN A 133 16.35 25.61 -34.26
N GLU A 134 16.45 26.91 -34.54
CA GLU A 134 17.22 27.82 -33.69
C GLU A 134 16.41 28.15 -32.44
N ILE A 135 16.95 27.80 -31.28
CA ILE A 135 16.34 28.06 -29.97
C ILE A 135 17.22 29.05 -29.23
N ASP A 136 16.59 30.05 -28.62
CA ASP A 136 17.28 31.01 -27.76
C ASP A 136 17.61 30.34 -26.41
N VAL A 137 18.87 30.01 -26.15
CA VAL A 137 19.37 29.40 -24.94
C VAL A 137 19.87 30.48 -23.98
N PRO A 138 19.33 30.58 -22.75
CA PRO A 138 19.79 31.54 -21.76
C PRO A 138 21.21 31.22 -21.30
N GLN A 139 22.08 32.23 -21.27
CA GLN A 139 23.42 32.14 -20.70
C GLN A 139 23.41 32.61 -19.23
N ASP A 140 24.41 32.25 -18.47
CA ASP A 140 24.55 32.61 -17.04
C ASP A 140 24.64 34.11 -16.77
N ASP A 141 24.96 34.92 -17.82
CA ASP A 141 25.03 36.38 -17.78
C ASP A 141 23.70 37.09 -18.12
N GLY A 142 22.63 36.33 -18.35
CA GLY A 142 21.29 36.83 -18.70
C GLY A 142 21.11 37.16 -20.19
N THR A 143 22.09 36.86 -21.06
CA THR A 143 21.97 36.96 -22.50
C THR A 143 21.42 35.70 -23.12
N PHE A 144 20.79 35.78 -24.29
CA PHE A 144 20.31 34.65 -25.07
C PHE A 144 21.20 34.42 -26.28
N VAL A 145 21.64 33.18 -26.48
CA VAL A 145 22.40 32.77 -27.67
C VAL A 145 21.54 31.79 -28.47
N LYS A 146 21.49 32.04 -29.80
CA LYS A 146 20.78 31.14 -30.71
C LYS A 146 21.62 29.88 -30.97
N GLU A 147 21.14 28.76 -30.52
CA GLU A 147 21.73 27.46 -30.81
C GLU A 147 20.81 26.64 -31.71
N LYS A 148 21.42 25.90 -32.64
CA LYS A 148 20.68 24.97 -33.49
C LYS A 148 20.45 23.65 -32.76
N HIS A 149 19.19 23.36 -32.44
CA HIS A 149 18.77 22.10 -31.89
C HIS A 149 17.97 21.29 -32.93
N VAL A 150 18.23 20.00 -32.98
CA VAL A 150 17.42 19.08 -33.79
C VAL A 150 16.14 18.76 -33.03
N VAL A 151 15.01 19.27 -33.49
CA VAL A 151 13.69 19.05 -32.88
C VAL A 151 12.93 18.08 -33.75
N LYS A 152 12.35 17.06 -33.11
CA LYS A 152 11.44 16.10 -33.76
C LYS A 152 10.08 16.75 -33.96
N LYS A 153 9.77 17.13 -35.19
CA LYS A 153 8.49 17.72 -35.55
C LYS A 153 7.54 16.65 -36.09
N GLN A 154 6.33 16.68 -35.59
CA GLN A 154 5.29 15.74 -36.00
C GLN A 154 4.74 16.13 -37.37
N LYS A 155 4.83 15.25 -38.37
CA LYS A 155 4.22 15.38 -39.67
C LYS A 155 2.99 14.49 -39.77
N LYS A 156 1.85 15.11 -40.09
CA LYS A 156 0.57 14.43 -40.32
C LYS A 156 0.38 14.15 -41.82
N GLU A 157 0.11 12.93 -42.19
CA GLU A 157 -0.29 12.55 -43.55
C GLU A 157 -1.67 11.93 -43.48
N ASN A 158 -2.65 12.53 -44.17
CA ASN A 158 -4.00 12.01 -44.20
C ASN A 158 -4.06 10.75 -45.07
N VAL A 159 -4.47 9.65 -44.51
CA VAL A 159 -4.60 8.34 -45.15
C VAL A 159 -6.00 8.21 -45.78
N GLU A 160 -7.05 8.58 -45.02
CA GLU A 160 -8.43 8.51 -45.44
C GLU A 160 -9.28 9.49 -44.63
N LYS A 161 -10.38 9.95 -45.24
CA LYS A 161 -11.38 10.81 -44.62
C LYS A 161 -12.76 10.44 -45.13
N GLY A 162 -13.79 10.84 -44.42
CA GLY A 162 -15.16 10.57 -44.81
C GLY A 162 -16.12 10.91 -43.70
N THR A 163 -17.30 10.28 -43.74
CA THR A 163 -18.35 10.49 -42.74
C THR A 163 -18.59 9.25 -41.91
N TYR A 164 -19.12 9.40 -40.71
CA TYR A 164 -19.54 8.27 -39.90
C TYR A 164 -20.98 8.39 -39.41
N THR A 165 -21.61 7.24 -39.17
CA THR A 165 -22.92 7.15 -38.52
C THR A 165 -22.79 6.39 -37.21
N ALA A 166 -23.50 6.83 -36.18
CA ALA A 166 -23.60 6.13 -34.92
C ALA A 166 -25.07 5.68 -34.70
N SER A 167 -25.21 4.48 -34.19
CA SER A 167 -26.52 3.91 -33.85
C SER A 167 -26.45 3.12 -32.56
N TYR A 168 -27.58 2.98 -31.86
CA TYR A 168 -27.70 2.04 -30.75
C TYR A 168 -28.74 0.96 -31.09
N ARG A 169 -28.64 -0.20 -30.44
CA ARG A 169 -29.54 -1.31 -30.71
C ARG A 169 -30.66 -1.34 -29.68
N ALA A 170 -31.88 -1.00 -30.11
CA ALA A 170 -33.09 -1.06 -29.29
C ALA A 170 -34.12 -2.04 -29.90
N ALA A 171 -34.59 -2.98 -29.10
CA ALA A 171 -35.63 -3.97 -29.54
C ALA A 171 -35.26 -4.72 -30.84
N GLY A 172 -33.95 -5.00 -31.04
CA GLY A 172 -33.46 -5.71 -32.22
C GLY A 172 -33.29 -4.87 -33.48
N LYS A 173 -33.53 -3.54 -33.42
CA LYS A 173 -33.34 -2.61 -34.53
C LYS A 173 -32.26 -1.60 -34.20
N ASP A 174 -31.46 -1.23 -35.21
CA ASP A 174 -30.50 -0.16 -35.10
C ASP A 174 -31.21 1.19 -35.22
N VAL A 175 -31.12 2.01 -34.19
CA VAL A 175 -31.69 3.37 -34.14
C VAL A 175 -30.54 4.34 -34.37
N VAL A 176 -30.60 5.13 -35.45
CA VAL A 176 -29.57 6.11 -35.77
C VAL A 176 -29.62 7.26 -34.77
N ILE A 177 -28.51 7.62 -34.22
CA ILE A 177 -28.34 8.71 -33.27
C ILE A 177 -28.21 10.01 -34.08
N ASN A 178 -29.22 10.87 -34.04
CA ASN A 178 -29.23 12.16 -34.72
C ASN A 178 -28.92 13.35 -33.79
N GLU A 179 -28.85 13.10 -32.48
CA GLU A 179 -28.59 14.12 -31.46
C GLU A 179 -27.13 14.49 -31.41
N ASN A 180 -26.83 15.59 -30.71
CA ASN A 180 -25.45 15.97 -30.42
C ASN A 180 -24.82 14.88 -29.54
N MET A 181 -23.69 14.31 -30.01
CA MET A 181 -23.05 13.18 -29.35
C MET A 181 -22.50 13.53 -27.96
N ASN A 182 -22.17 14.81 -27.72
CA ASN A 182 -21.69 15.26 -26.41
C ASN A 182 -22.79 15.29 -25.33
N GLU A 183 -24.07 15.33 -25.76
CA GLU A 183 -25.23 15.38 -24.86
C GLU A 183 -25.91 14.02 -24.72
N LEU A 184 -25.44 13.02 -25.45
CA LEU A 184 -26.04 11.68 -25.44
C LEU A 184 -25.92 11.02 -24.06
N GLN A 185 -27.05 10.69 -23.45
CA GLN A 185 -27.07 9.86 -22.25
C GLN A 185 -27.01 8.40 -22.65
N VAL A 186 -25.94 7.74 -22.24
CA VAL A 186 -25.69 6.34 -22.58
C VAL A 186 -26.31 5.41 -21.55
N SER A 187 -27.10 4.46 -22.03
CA SER A 187 -27.74 3.46 -21.17
C SER A 187 -26.80 2.28 -20.92
N ARG A 188 -26.68 1.88 -19.65
CA ARG A 188 -25.84 0.73 -19.24
C ARG A 188 -26.43 -0.58 -19.76
N GLY A 189 -25.58 -1.43 -20.33
CA GLY A 189 -25.94 -2.73 -20.90
C GLY A 189 -26.34 -2.68 -22.36
N GLU A 190 -26.39 -1.52 -22.98
CA GLU A 190 -26.73 -1.35 -24.41
C GLU A 190 -25.47 -1.43 -25.29
N SER A 191 -25.70 -1.80 -26.56
CA SER A 191 -24.66 -1.87 -27.58
C SER A 191 -24.86 -0.74 -28.58
N TYR A 192 -23.75 -0.05 -28.88
CA TYR A 192 -23.72 1.07 -29.83
C TYR A 192 -22.83 0.67 -31.01
N ASN A 193 -23.21 1.07 -32.22
CA ASN A 193 -22.48 0.75 -33.44
C ASN A 193 -22.05 2.04 -34.13
N ILE A 194 -20.81 2.07 -34.61
CA ILE A 194 -20.33 3.13 -35.49
C ILE A 194 -19.98 2.51 -36.84
N LYS A 195 -20.42 3.15 -37.89
CA LYS A 195 -20.10 2.79 -39.29
C LYS A 195 -19.34 3.96 -39.91
N LEU A 196 -18.18 3.71 -40.44
CA LEU A 196 -17.33 4.67 -41.14
C LEU A 196 -17.59 4.49 -42.65
N PHE A 197 -17.84 5.59 -43.34
CA PHE A 197 -18.05 5.63 -44.78
C PHE A 197 -16.94 6.51 -45.41
N THR A 198 -16.34 6.05 -46.48
CA THR A 198 -15.41 6.85 -47.25
C THR A 198 -16.08 8.02 -47.93
N ASP A 199 -15.33 9.00 -48.48
CA ASP A 199 -15.87 10.13 -49.25
C ASP A 199 -16.73 9.67 -50.44
N ASP A 200 -16.46 8.48 -50.99
CA ASP A 200 -17.21 7.83 -52.08
C ASP A 200 -18.51 7.18 -51.60
N GLY A 201 -18.80 7.23 -50.27
CA GLY A 201 -20.00 6.66 -49.66
C GLY A 201 -19.96 5.14 -49.46
N GLU A 202 -18.81 4.51 -49.66
CA GLU A 202 -18.63 3.08 -49.39
C GLU A 202 -18.39 2.82 -47.92
N LEU A 203 -18.91 1.69 -47.39
CA LEU A 203 -18.68 1.29 -46.00
C LEU A 203 -17.19 0.86 -45.82
N ALA A 204 -16.42 1.69 -45.18
CA ALA A 204 -15.01 1.40 -44.90
C ALA A 204 -14.89 0.37 -43.76
N THR A 205 -15.63 0.56 -42.69
CA THR A 205 -15.65 -0.37 -41.54
C THR A 205 -16.85 -0.12 -40.64
N SER A 206 -17.14 -1.08 -39.76
CA SER A 206 -18.12 -0.91 -38.68
C SER A 206 -17.52 -1.51 -37.40
N THR A 207 -17.81 -0.88 -36.26
CA THR A 207 -17.40 -1.36 -34.95
C THR A 207 -18.54 -1.23 -33.97
N SER A 208 -18.55 -2.08 -32.94
CA SER A 208 -19.53 -2.02 -31.87
C SER A 208 -18.86 -1.70 -30.54
N TYR A 209 -19.53 -0.91 -29.75
CA TYR A 209 -19.15 -0.57 -28.39
C TYR A 209 -20.27 -0.94 -27.45
N ARG A 210 -19.96 -1.66 -26.39
CA ARG A 210 -20.94 -2.05 -25.39
C ARG A 210 -20.62 -1.40 -24.05
N VAL A 211 -21.61 -0.73 -23.49
CA VAL A 211 -21.51 -0.14 -22.16
C VAL A 211 -21.72 -1.22 -21.12
N ALA A 212 -20.74 -1.44 -20.27
CA ALA A 212 -20.83 -2.47 -19.23
C ALA A 212 -21.98 -2.19 -18.27
N GLY A 213 -22.89 -3.17 -18.13
CA GLY A 213 -23.98 -3.13 -17.16
C GLY A 213 -23.47 -3.33 -15.72
N ALA A 214 -24.31 -2.99 -14.74
CA ALA A 214 -23.99 -3.17 -13.33
C ALA A 214 -23.63 -4.64 -12.98
N GLY A 215 -24.30 -5.61 -13.61
CA GLY A 215 -24.01 -7.04 -13.42
C GLY A 215 -22.65 -7.46 -13.99
N GLU A 216 -22.25 -6.90 -15.12
CA GLU A 216 -20.93 -7.16 -15.73
C GLU A 216 -19.79 -6.56 -14.90
N LYS A 217 -19.97 -5.32 -14.40
CA LYS A 217 -19.03 -4.71 -13.47
C LYS A 217 -18.86 -5.52 -12.18
N LEU A 218 -19.97 -5.95 -11.58
CA LEU A 218 -19.94 -6.79 -10.40
C LEU A 218 -19.23 -8.12 -10.69
N GLY A 219 -19.50 -8.72 -11.85
CA GLY A 219 -18.84 -9.95 -12.31
C GLY A 219 -17.31 -9.78 -12.44
N ALA A 220 -16.86 -8.66 -13.03
CA ALA A 220 -15.44 -8.34 -13.15
C ALA A 220 -14.77 -8.11 -11.79
N ILE A 221 -15.44 -7.38 -10.88
CA ILE A 221 -14.94 -7.14 -9.51
C ILE A 221 -14.81 -8.46 -8.73
N LEU A 222 -15.83 -9.31 -8.78
CA LEU A 222 -15.78 -10.62 -8.13
C LEU A 222 -14.77 -11.54 -8.78
N GLY A 223 -14.64 -11.54 -10.10
CA GLY A 223 -13.63 -12.27 -10.84
C GLY A 223 -12.22 -11.86 -10.42
N GLY A 224 -11.95 -10.56 -10.33
CA GLY A 224 -10.68 -10.00 -9.84
C GLY A 224 -10.38 -10.43 -8.39
N TYR A 225 -11.39 -10.39 -7.50
CA TYR A 225 -11.23 -10.85 -6.12
C TYR A 225 -10.86 -12.35 -6.05
N PHE A 226 -11.59 -13.21 -6.76
CA PHE A 226 -11.31 -14.65 -6.74
C PHE A 226 -9.96 -15.00 -7.39
N THR A 227 -9.58 -14.27 -8.44
CA THR A 227 -8.24 -14.40 -9.04
C THR A 227 -7.14 -14.02 -8.04
N TRP A 228 -7.31 -12.89 -7.35
CA TRP A 228 -6.36 -12.45 -6.33
C TRP A 228 -6.25 -13.45 -5.17
N ILE A 229 -7.37 -13.96 -4.63
CA ILE A 229 -7.35 -15.00 -3.59
C ILE A 229 -6.72 -16.30 -4.09
N GLY A 230 -7.00 -16.69 -5.33
CA GLY A 230 -6.37 -17.87 -5.94
C GLY A 230 -4.85 -17.75 -6.04
N ASN A 231 -4.34 -16.58 -6.40
CA ASN A 231 -2.90 -16.28 -6.45
C ASN A 231 -2.31 -16.28 -5.03
N LEU A 232 -3.00 -15.65 -4.08
CA LEU A 232 -2.59 -15.64 -2.66
C LEU A 232 -2.45 -17.07 -2.09
N CYS A 233 -3.39 -17.97 -2.39
CA CYS A 233 -3.33 -19.37 -1.98
C CYS A 233 -2.15 -20.14 -2.59
N ARG A 234 -1.59 -19.65 -3.69
CA ARG A 234 -0.37 -20.17 -4.32
C ARG A 234 0.90 -19.50 -3.82
N GLY A 235 0.80 -18.56 -2.87
CA GLY A 235 1.92 -17.78 -2.33
C GLY A 235 2.31 -16.58 -3.19
N ASP A 236 1.54 -16.26 -4.22
CA ASP A 236 1.76 -15.09 -5.06
C ASP A 236 1.00 -13.89 -4.48
N LEU A 237 1.76 -12.92 -3.96
CA LEU A 237 1.25 -11.66 -3.42
C LEU A 237 1.15 -10.55 -4.48
N GLY A 238 1.46 -10.86 -5.76
CA GLY A 238 1.55 -9.90 -6.85
C GLY A 238 2.91 -9.22 -6.97
N ASN A 239 3.03 -8.32 -7.96
CA ASN A 239 4.23 -7.54 -8.21
C ASN A 239 4.01 -6.08 -7.80
N SER A 240 4.94 -5.54 -7.05
CA SER A 240 4.95 -4.13 -6.65
C SER A 240 5.23 -3.24 -7.86
N PHE A 241 4.43 -2.20 -8.04
CA PHE A 241 4.67 -1.19 -9.08
C PHE A 241 5.84 -0.27 -8.72
N LEU A 242 6.00 0.06 -7.43
CA LEU A 242 7.03 0.94 -6.94
C LEU A 242 8.41 0.30 -6.91
N TYR A 243 8.48 -0.96 -6.47
CA TYR A 243 9.75 -1.67 -6.27
C TYR A 243 10.13 -2.56 -7.45
N GLU A 244 9.22 -2.74 -8.43
CA GLU A 244 9.43 -3.56 -9.65
C GLU A 244 9.89 -5.00 -9.35
N LYS A 245 9.42 -5.54 -8.20
CA LYS A 245 9.75 -6.86 -7.69
C LYS A 245 8.50 -7.56 -7.16
N PRO A 246 8.49 -8.89 -7.05
CA PRO A 246 7.45 -9.61 -6.33
C PRO A 246 7.31 -9.08 -4.90
N VAL A 247 6.08 -8.84 -4.45
CA VAL A 247 5.78 -8.31 -3.10
C VAL A 247 6.36 -9.22 -2.02
N SER A 248 6.28 -10.54 -2.20
CA SER A 248 6.87 -11.54 -1.29
C SER A 248 8.38 -11.36 -1.13
N GLN A 249 9.09 -11.05 -2.22
CA GLN A 249 10.52 -10.79 -2.20
C GLN A 249 10.84 -9.49 -1.45
N VAL A 250 10.13 -8.40 -1.72
CA VAL A 250 10.33 -7.11 -1.02
C VAL A 250 10.10 -7.28 0.49
N ILE A 251 9.06 -8.02 0.89
CA ILE A 251 8.79 -8.31 2.29
C ILE A 251 9.94 -9.12 2.89
N SER A 252 10.33 -10.23 2.28
CA SER A 252 11.36 -11.12 2.82
C SER A 252 12.75 -10.49 2.92
N GLU A 253 13.12 -9.60 2.00
CA GLU A 253 14.39 -8.88 2.02
C GLU A 253 14.47 -7.84 3.16
N ASN A 254 13.33 -7.20 3.52
CA ASN A 254 13.34 -6.02 4.40
C ASN A 254 12.69 -6.24 5.77
N MET A 255 11.92 -7.31 5.97
CA MET A 255 11.24 -7.56 7.26
C MET A 255 12.22 -7.84 8.39
N TRP A 256 13.42 -8.38 8.11
CA TRP A 256 14.35 -8.80 9.13
C TRP A 256 15.00 -7.65 9.90
N ILE A 257 15.19 -6.50 9.25
CA ILE A 257 15.68 -5.31 9.95
C ILE A 257 14.62 -4.74 10.89
N SER A 258 13.36 -4.68 10.43
CA SER A 258 12.23 -4.29 11.27
C SER A 258 12.06 -5.26 12.46
N PHE A 259 12.18 -6.56 12.20
CA PHE A 259 12.15 -7.59 13.22
C PHE A 259 13.26 -7.39 14.26
N ALA A 260 14.51 -7.13 13.82
CA ALA A 260 15.62 -6.92 14.74
C ALA A 260 15.40 -5.72 15.66
N ILE A 261 14.91 -4.61 15.11
CA ILE A 261 14.58 -3.42 15.92
C ILE A 261 13.45 -3.74 16.90
N ALA A 262 12.37 -4.34 16.40
CA ALA A 262 11.16 -4.61 17.17
C ALA A 262 11.42 -5.62 18.29
N ILE A 263 12.15 -6.71 18.03
CA ILE A 263 12.43 -7.73 19.06
C ILE A 263 13.29 -7.19 20.20
N VAL A 264 14.34 -6.43 19.87
CA VAL A 264 15.20 -5.80 20.90
C VAL A 264 14.42 -4.77 21.69
N ALA A 265 13.65 -3.89 21.02
CA ALA A 265 12.80 -2.92 21.69
C ALA A 265 11.77 -3.60 22.60
N THR A 266 11.12 -4.67 22.15
CA THR A 266 10.14 -5.42 22.93
C THR A 266 10.78 -6.06 24.17
N ILE A 267 11.93 -6.71 24.02
CA ILE A 267 12.63 -7.32 25.16
C ILE A 267 12.98 -6.24 26.20
N LEU A 268 13.57 -5.14 25.78
CA LEU A 268 13.94 -4.03 26.68
C LEU A 268 12.69 -3.42 27.33
N GLN A 269 11.61 -3.24 26.57
CA GLN A 269 10.34 -2.75 27.07
C GLN A 269 9.80 -3.64 28.21
N PHE A 270 9.77 -4.97 28.02
CA PHE A 270 9.31 -5.90 29.05
C PHE A 270 10.24 -5.91 30.29
N LEU A 271 11.56 -5.92 30.06
CA LEU A 271 12.55 -5.92 31.15
C LEU A 271 12.46 -4.64 32.02
N ILE A 272 12.08 -3.51 31.45
CA ILE A 272 11.98 -2.22 32.17
C ILE A 272 10.56 -2.00 32.70
N ALA A 273 9.53 -2.18 31.87
CA ALA A 273 8.15 -1.83 32.22
C ALA A 273 7.57 -2.73 33.32
N ILE A 274 7.88 -4.03 33.31
CA ILE A 274 7.31 -4.94 34.29
C ILE A 274 7.85 -4.66 35.71
N PRO A 275 9.16 -4.59 35.96
CA PRO A 275 9.67 -4.26 37.29
C PRO A 275 9.18 -2.88 37.79
N LEU A 276 9.16 -1.88 36.91
CA LEU A 276 8.70 -0.52 37.26
C LEU A 276 7.20 -0.51 37.57
N GLY A 277 6.37 -1.22 36.81
CA GLY A 277 4.93 -1.35 37.05
C GLY A 277 4.62 -2.08 38.38
N VAL A 278 5.35 -3.17 38.69
CA VAL A 278 5.23 -3.88 39.97
C VAL A 278 5.70 -2.99 41.12
N SER A 279 6.84 -2.29 40.98
CA SER A 279 7.35 -1.36 41.99
C SER A 279 6.38 -0.23 42.28
N SER A 280 5.76 0.35 41.25
CA SER A 280 4.72 1.38 41.38
C SER A 280 3.47 0.84 42.13
N ALA A 281 3.01 -0.37 41.80
CA ALA A 281 1.85 -0.98 42.45
C ALA A 281 2.09 -1.34 43.91
N THR A 282 3.30 -1.79 44.27
CA THR A 282 3.65 -2.17 45.67
C THR A 282 3.96 -0.97 46.58
N HIS A 283 4.20 0.19 46.00
CA HIS A 283 4.46 1.43 46.74
C HIS A 283 3.49 2.52 46.32
N GLN A 284 2.20 2.19 46.33
CA GLN A 284 1.12 3.07 45.92
C GLN A 284 1.17 4.44 46.69
N TYR A 285 0.91 5.53 45.96
CA TYR A 285 0.97 6.90 46.47
C TYR A 285 2.36 7.39 46.94
N SER A 286 3.40 6.63 46.71
CA SER A 286 4.77 7.07 46.98
C SER A 286 5.34 7.94 45.87
N VAL A 287 6.46 8.62 46.15
CA VAL A 287 7.21 9.37 45.12
C VAL A 287 7.56 8.50 43.90
N ARG A 288 7.86 7.21 44.13
CA ARG A 288 8.14 6.26 43.04
C ARG A 288 6.92 6.05 42.16
N ASP A 289 5.75 5.85 42.74
CA ASP A 289 4.51 5.67 42.00
C ASP A 289 4.16 6.93 41.19
N TYR A 290 4.29 8.12 41.79
CA TYR A 290 4.10 9.37 41.03
C TYR A 290 5.10 9.57 39.92
N ALA A 291 6.39 9.28 40.15
CA ALA A 291 7.44 9.40 39.13
C ALA A 291 7.17 8.46 37.92
N VAL A 292 6.83 7.20 38.21
CA VAL A 292 6.46 6.21 37.17
C VAL A 292 5.23 6.67 36.41
N THR A 293 4.20 7.18 37.11
CA THR A 293 2.96 7.65 36.49
C THR A 293 3.21 8.87 35.58
N VAL A 294 3.97 9.87 36.05
CA VAL A 294 4.31 11.05 35.23
C VAL A 294 5.12 10.67 34.00
N PHE A 295 6.14 9.83 34.18
CA PHE A 295 6.95 9.34 33.04
C PHE A 295 6.09 8.60 32.02
N THR A 296 5.17 7.75 32.51
CA THR A 296 4.20 7.03 31.66
C THR A 296 3.32 7.99 30.86
N MET A 297 2.79 9.03 31.51
CA MET A 297 1.93 10.02 30.85
C MET A 297 2.70 10.83 29.81
N ILE A 298 3.93 11.22 30.08
CA ILE A 298 4.78 11.93 29.13
C ILE A 298 5.02 11.04 27.89
N GLY A 299 5.42 9.77 28.09
CA GLY A 299 5.68 8.85 27.00
C GLY A 299 4.45 8.59 26.12
N LEU A 300 3.25 8.51 26.70
CA LEU A 300 1.99 8.33 25.96
C LEU A 300 1.51 9.60 25.24
N ALA A 301 1.87 10.78 25.75
CA ALA A 301 1.43 12.06 25.19
C ALA A 301 2.32 12.53 24.02
N LEU A 302 3.57 12.09 23.95
CA LEU A 302 4.51 12.56 22.94
C LEU A 302 4.33 11.85 21.59
N PRO A 303 4.15 12.61 20.50
CA PRO A 303 4.18 12.01 19.16
C PRO A 303 5.54 11.39 18.85
N THR A 304 5.56 10.19 18.26
CA THR A 304 6.79 9.44 17.97
C THR A 304 7.79 10.26 17.14
N TYR A 305 7.31 10.92 16.07
CA TYR A 305 8.17 11.71 15.19
C TYR A 305 8.83 12.90 15.94
N PHE A 306 8.09 13.52 16.85
CA PHE A 306 8.59 14.66 17.64
C PHE A 306 9.68 14.22 18.62
N PHE A 307 9.43 13.15 19.37
CA PHE A 307 10.42 12.62 20.32
C PHE A 307 11.67 12.10 19.60
N ALA A 308 11.49 11.43 18.45
CA ALA A 308 12.60 10.98 17.60
C ALA A 308 13.44 12.15 17.09
N ALA A 309 12.81 13.24 16.64
CA ALA A 309 13.52 14.44 16.18
C ALA A 309 14.34 15.10 17.31
N ILE A 310 13.77 15.18 18.54
CA ILE A 310 14.50 15.66 19.71
C ILE A 310 15.69 14.74 20.04
N ALA A 311 15.47 13.44 20.02
CA ALA A 311 16.52 12.46 20.31
C ALA A 311 17.68 12.56 19.27
N ILE A 312 17.37 12.70 17.98
CA ILE A 312 18.37 12.95 16.94
C ILE A 312 19.11 14.26 17.23
N LYS A 313 18.38 15.35 17.50
CA LYS A 313 19.01 16.64 17.78
C LYS A 313 19.99 16.54 18.94
N VAL A 314 19.59 15.98 20.05
CA VAL A 314 20.40 15.92 21.25
C VAL A 314 21.56 14.93 21.09
N PHE A 315 21.30 13.68 20.76
CA PHE A 315 22.31 12.64 20.81
C PHE A 315 23.17 12.53 19.55
N ALA A 316 22.63 12.89 18.38
CA ALA A 316 23.36 12.81 17.13
C ALA A 316 23.98 14.15 16.70
N VAL A 317 23.24 15.27 16.83
CA VAL A 317 23.71 16.57 16.34
C VAL A 317 24.49 17.32 17.41
N ASP A 318 23.91 17.55 18.62
CA ASP A 318 24.51 18.39 19.65
C ASP A 318 25.65 17.66 20.37
N LEU A 319 25.49 16.37 20.71
CA LEU A 319 26.47 15.58 21.43
C LEU A 319 27.38 14.76 20.52
N GLY A 320 26.96 14.46 19.29
CA GLY A 320 27.73 13.63 18.35
C GLY A 320 27.99 12.19 18.82
N TRP A 321 27.17 11.65 19.74
CA TRP A 321 27.40 10.34 20.33
C TRP A 321 26.90 9.20 19.46
N LEU A 322 25.82 9.42 18.72
CA LEU A 322 25.13 8.39 17.95
C LEU A 322 24.88 8.88 16.52
N PRO A 323 24.77 7.97 15.54
CA PRO A 323 24.41 8.34 14.18
C PRO A 323 22.97 8.91 14.10
N ALA A 324 22.76 9.87 13.19
CA ALA A 324 21.47 10.52 13.02
C ALA A 324 20.47 9.69 12.22
N ASN A 325 20.94 9.00 11.18
CA ASN A 325 20.10 8.27 10.22
C ASN A 325 20.85 7.15 9.51
N GLY A 326 20.11 6.34 8.75
CA GLY A 326 20.64 5.21 7.98
C GLY A 326 20.82 3.96 8.83
N LEU A 327 21.24 2.88 8.18
CA LEU A 327 21.52 1.59 8.82
C LEU A 327 23.01 1.34 9.05
N VAL A 328 23.84 2.01 8.24
CA VAL A 328 25.30 1.98 8.29
C VAL A 328 25.84 3.36 7.90
N ASP A 329 27.06 3.65 8.26
CA ASP A 329 27.75 4.87 7.83
C ASP A 329 27.96 4.87 6.31
N ALA A 330 27.36 5.83 5.63
CA ALA A 330 27.41 5.97 4.17
C ALA A 330 28.86 6.20 3.64
N ASN A 331 29.78 6.65 4.49
CA ASN A 331 31.15 6.92 4.11
C ASN A 331 32.08 5.69 4.27
N LYS A 332 31.55 4.59 4.84
CA LYS A 332 32.32 3.35 5.03
C LYS A 332 31.98 2.32 3.97
N THR A 333 33.01 1.72 3.40
CA THR A 333 32.88 0.57 2.48
C THR A 333 33.32 -0.69 3.21
N TYR A 334 32.46 -1.71 3.20
CA TYR A 334 32.70 -3.00 3.85
C TYR A 334 32.99 -4.07 2.80
N LEU A 335 34.15 -4.69 2.84
CA LEU A 335 34.51 -5.81 1.98
C LEU A 335 33.89 -7.13 2.52
N PRO A 336 33.73 -8.17 1.70
CA PRO A 336 33.20 -9.46 2.14
C PRO A 336 34.25 -10.29 2.92
N THR A 337 34.90 -9.67 3.92
CA THR A 337 35.81 -10.32 4.84
C THR A 337 35.15 -10.50 6.20
N PHE A 338 35.61 -11.45 7.01
CA PHE A 338 35.07 -11.66 8.36
C PHE A 338 35.21 -10.41 9.23
N GLY A 339 36.35 -9.74 9.17
CA GLY A 339 36.63 -8.51 9.94
C GLY A 339 35.66 -7.39 9.57
N ASP A 340 35.50 -7.11 8.27
CA ASP A 340 34.61 -6.07 7.80
C ASP A 340 33.13 -6.41 8.03
N THR A 341 32.77 -7.70 7.99
CA THR A 341 31.40 -8.14 8.35
C THR A 341 31.11 -7.83 9.82
N MET A 342 32.03 -8.10 10.74
CA MET A 342 31.89 -7.77 12.16
C MET A 342 31.86 -6.25 12.39
N ALA A 343 32.73 -5.50 11.68
CA ALA A 343 32.71 -4.04 11.71
C ALA A 343 31.36 -3.46 11.22
N LYS A 344 30.80 -4.01 10.14
CA LYS A 344 29.49 -3.64 9.63
C LYS A 344 28.36 -3.93 10.63
N ILE A 345 28.39 -5.10 11.27
CA ILE A 345 27.41 -5.45 12.33
C ILE A 345 27.51 -4.48 13.50
N GLY A 346 28.73 -4.13 13.92
CA GLY A 346 28.94 -3.13 14.97
C GLY A 346 28.44 -1.75 14.61
N ASP A 347 28.67 -1.32 13.37
CA ASP A 347 28.15 -0.05 12.84
C ASP A 347 26.62 -0.05 12.77
N MET A 348 26.03 -1.13 12.26
CA MET A 348 24.55 -1.32 12.27
C MET A 348 23.99 -1.27 13.69
N ALA A 349 24.62 -1.95 14.65
CA ALA A 349 24.17 -1.94 16.04
C ALA A 349 24.18 -0.51 16.61
N LEU A 350 25.21 0.29 16.30
CA LEU A 350 25.30 1.67 16.74
C LEU A 350 24.18 2.54 16.14
N HIS A 351 23.88 2.36 14.84
CA HIS A 351 22.79 3.07 14.16
C HIS A 351 21.41 2.70 14.71
N LEU A 352 21.25 1.49 15.25
CA LEU A 352 19.98 1.02 15.81
C LEU A 352 19.74 1.46 17.27
N VAL A 353 20.76 1.97 17.98
CA VAL A 353 20.61 2.40 19.39
C VAL A 353 19.49 3.44 19.53
N LEU A 354 19.54 4.50 18.73
CA LEU A 354 18.61 5.61 18.84
C LEU A 354 17.17 5.24 18.44
N PRO A 355 16.92 4.55 17.31
CA PRO A 355 15.61 4.00 16.96
C PRO A 355 15.03 3.09 18.05
N ILE A 356 15.83 2.19 18.61
CA ILE A 356 15.40 1.29 19.70
C ILE A 356 15.08 2.10 20.95
N PHE A 357 15.95 3.03 21.35
CA PHE A 357 15.73 3.89 22.52
C PHE A 357 14.41 4.65 22.41
N VAL A 358 14.15 5.32 21.29
CA VAL A 358 12.89 6.04 21.04
C VAL A 358 11.69 5.10 21.13
N SER A 359 11.77 3.95 20.50
CA SER A 359 10.68 2.96 20.49
C SER A 359 10.39 2.42 21.89
N VAL A 360 11.43 2.12 22.68
CA VAL A 360 11.29 1.66 24.06
C VAL A 360 10.64 2.72 24.93
N ILE A 361 11.18 3.95 24.96
CA ILE A 361 10.67 5.02 25.81
C ILE A 361 9.19 5.29 25.59
N LEU A 362 8.76 5.38 24.34
CA LEU A 362 7.36 5.69 24.01
C LEU A 362 6.41 4.52 24.30
N SER A 363 6.87 3.28 24.19
CA SER A 363 6.05 2.10 24.45
C SER A 363 6.03 1.65 25.90
N LEU A 364 7.00 2.10 26.73
CA LEU A 364 7.05 1.78 28.18
C LEU A 364 5.75 2.14 28.90
N GLY A 365 5.18 3.31 28.60
CA GLY A 365 4.04 3.85 29.30
C GLY A 365 2.84 2.93 29.34
N GLY A 366 2.47 2.35 28.20
CA GLY A 366 1.34 1.44 28.09
C GLY A 366 1.52 0.18 28.94
N LEU A 367 2.68 -0.50 28.79
CA LEU A 367 2.96 -1.73 29.49
C LEU A 367 3.16 -1.54 31.01
N MET A 368 3.81 -0.45 31.43
CA MET A 368 3.97 -0.08 32.84
C MET A 368 2.60 0.12 33.50
N ARG A 369 1.72 0.91 32.88
CA ARG A 369 0.37 1.16 33.39
C ARG A 369 -0.44 -0.14 33.49
N TYR A 370 -0.39 -0.97 32.45
CA TYR A 370 -1.07 -2.27 32.42
C TYR A 370 -0.55 -3.21 33.53
N THR A 371 0.77 -3.31 33.69
CA THR A 371 1.40 -4.12 34.75
C THR A 371 1.03 -3.60 36.14
N ARG A 372 1.06 -2.28 36.35
CA ARG A 372 0.65 -1.67 37.62
C ARG A 372 -0.78 -2.01 37.98
N THR A 373 -1.73 -1.84 37.06
CA THR A 373 -3.16 -2.11 37.29
C THR A 373 -3.39 -3.57 37.64
N ASN A 374 -2.86 -4.51 36.86
CA ASN A 374 -2.99 -5.93 37.11
C ASN A 374 -2.33 -6.35 38.45
N THR A 375 -1.18 -5.75 38.79
CA THR A 375 -0.51 -6.06 40.06
C THR A 375 -1.35 -5.57 41.25
N LEU A 376 -1.95 -4.37 41.16
CA LEU A 376 -2.84 -3.86 42.22
C LEU A 376 -4.07 -4.73 42.40
N GLU A 377 -4.69 -5.19 41.33
CA GLU A 377 -5.84 -6.10 41.38
C GLU A 377 -5.46 -7.42 42.11
N VAL A 378 -4.35 -8.01 41.72
CA VAL A 378 -3.84 -9.25 42.35
C VAL A 378 -3.49 -9.05 43.82
N LEU A 379 -2.85 -7.92 44.20
CA LEU A 379 -2.47 -7.64 45.60
C LEU A 379 -3.68 -7.49 46.53
N ASN A 380 -4.85 -7.16 46.01
CA ASN A 380 -6.10 -7.05 46.74
C ASN A 380 -6.88 -8.36 46.83
N ALA A 381 -6.46 -9.43 46.18
CA ALA A 381 -7.14 -10.72 46.17
C ALA A 381 -7.03 -11.47 47.52
N ASP A 382 -8.04 -12.26 47.89
CA ASP A 382 -8.13 -12.92 49.18
C ASP A 382 -7.00 -13.94 49.43
N TYR A 383 -6.50 -14.59 48.41
CA TYR A 383 -5.37 -15.51 48.53
C TYR A 383 -4.05 -14.80 48.91
N ILE A 384 -3.89 -13.53 48.55
CA ILE A 384 -2.77 -12.71 48.99
C ILE A 384 -2.92 -12.29 50.46
N ARG A 385 -4.15 -11.94 50.89
CA ARG A 385 -4.44 -11.71 52.32
C ARG A 385 -4.16 -12.97 53.17
N THR A 386 -4.54 -14.15 52.69
CA THR A 386 -4.25 -15.44 53.33
C THR A 386 -2.73 -15.68 53.40
N ALA A 387 -1.96 -15.39 52.36
CA ALA A 387 -0.51 -15.55 52.35
C ALA A 387 0.18 -14.65 53.41
N ARG A 388 -0.30 -13.41 53.55
CA ARG A 388 0.17 -12.47 54.61
C ARG A 388 -0.21 -12.96 56.01
N ALA A 389 -1.44 -13.43 56.19
CA ALA A 389 -1.89 -13.99 57.46
C ALA A 389 -1.10 -15.23 57.91
N LYS A 390 -0.54 -16.01 56.97
CA LYS A 390 0.37 -17.14 57.24
C LYS A 390 1.80 -16.70 57.60
N GLY A 391 2.08 -15.41 57.73
CA GLY A 391 3.38 -14.87 58.16
C GLY A 391 4.46 -14.92 57.07
N LEU A 392 4.10 -15.04 55.80
CA LEU A 392 5.07 -14.98 54.71
C LEU A 392 5.64 -13.56 54.56
N SER A 393 6.94 -13.45 54.28
CA SER A 393 7.59 -12.17 54.04
C SER A 393 6.95 -11.45 52.84
N GLU A 394 6.83 -10.12 52.89
CA GLU A 394 6.22 -9.31 51.83
C GLU A 394 6.90 -9.54 50.48
N LYS A 395 8.21 -9.73 50.48
CA LYS A 395 8.97 -10.08 49.26
C LYS A 395 8.49 -11.42 48.66
N THR A 396 8.23 -12.42 49.47
CA THR A 396 7.68 -13.72 49.01
C THR A 396 6.24 -13.55 48.50
N VAL A 397 5.41 -12.78 49.20
CA VAL A 397 4.03 -12.51 48.79
C VAL A 397 4.01 -11.82 47.43
N ILE A 398 4.82 -10.80 47.22
CA ILE A 398 4.86 -10.03 45.97
C ILE A 398 5.43 -10.90 44.82
N TYR A 399 6.64 -11.39 44.94
CA TYR A 399 7.33 -12.02 43.79
C TYR A 399 6.94 -13.47 43.53
N LYS A 400 6.51 -14.23 44.54
CA LYS A 400 6.12 -15.64 44.36
C LYS A 400 4.62 -15.81 44.16
N HIS A 401 3.79 -15.06 44.90
CA HIS A 401 2.33 -15.24 44.88
C HIS A 401 1.63 -14.23 44.00
N ALA A 402 1.95 -12.92 44.07
CA ALA A 402 1.28 -11.91 43.27
C ALA A 402 1.82 -11.88 41.83
N PHE A 403 3.13 -11.77 41.65
CA PHE A 403 3.75 -11.60 40.34
C PHE A 403 3.40 -12.74 39.36
N ARG A 404 3.40 -13.99 39.85
CA ARG A 404 3.01 -15.15 39.01
C ARG A 404 1.61 -15.00 38.42
N ASN A 405 0.67 -14.48 39.19
CA ASN A 405 -0.70 -14.27 38.73
C ASN A 405 -0.83 -13.02 37.86
N THR A 406 -0.01 -12.00 38.09
CA THR A 406 0.09 -10.80 37.25
C THR A 406 0.59 -11.13 35.85
N LEU A 407 1.41 -12.18 35.67
CA LEU A 407 1.91 -12.61 34.36
C LEU A 407 0.84 -13.22 33.45
N ILE A 408 -0.27 -13.75 34.02
CA ILE A 408 -1.34 -14.38 33.21
C ILE A 408 -1.97 -13.37 32.22
N PRO A 409 -2.47 -12.20 32.64
CA PRO A 409 -2.95 -11.18 31.71
C PRO A 409 -1.87 -10.65 30.76
N LEU A 410 -0.60 -10.60 31.20
CA LEU A 410 0.52 -10.17 30.35
C LEU A 410 0.79 -11.18 29.22
N ALA A 411 0.57 -12.48 29.45
CA ALA A 411 0.72 -13.50 28.42
C ALA A 411 -0.28 -13.32 27.26
N THR A 412 -1.46 -12.73 27.49
CA THR A 412 -2.41 -12.44 26.41
C THR A 412 -1.93 -11.36 25.44
N LEU A 413 -1.03 -10.48 25.88
CA LEU A 413 -0.42 -9.44 25.01
C LEU A 413 0.50 -10.07 23.96
N LEU A 414 1.00 -11.30 24.19
CA LEU A 414 1.87 -11.99 23.24
C LEU A 414 1.20 -12.25 21.89
N ALA A 415 -0.14 -12.33 21.85
CA ALA A 415 -0.88 -12.45 20.60
C ALA A 415 -0.59 -11.32 19.61
N GLY A 416 -0.54 -10.09 20.12
CA GLY A 416 -0.29 -8.91 19.29
C GLY A 416 1.19 -8.67 18.96
N ILE A 417 2.11 -9.37 19.64
CA ILE A 417 3.56 -9.13 19.45
C ILE A 417 4.01 -9.64 18.08
N LEU A 418 3.56 -10.82 17.65
CA LEU A 418 4.03 -11.43 16.41
C LEU A 418 3.85 -10.53 15.17
N PRO A 419 2.65 -10.00 14.88
CA PRO A 419 2.47 -9.07 13.79
C PRO A 419 3.26 -7.76 13.97
N SER A 420 3.41 -7.26 15.22
CA SER A 420 4.17 -6.04 15.47
C SER A 420 5.68 -6.21 15.27
N LEU A 421 6.23 -7.42 15.48
CA LEU A 421 7.63 -7.71 15.21
C LEU A 421 7.97 -7.63 13.72
N PHE A 422 7.09 -8.11 12.86
CA PHE A 422 7.33 -8.18 11.41
C PHE A 422 6.64 -7.05 10.63
N GLY A 423 5.66 -6.35 11.23
CA GLY A 423 4.94 -5.26 10.58
C GLY A 423 5.74 -3.96 10.44
N GLY A 424 6.90 -3.90 11.12
CA GLY A 424 7.75 -2.71 11.13
C GLY A 424 7.21 -1.56 11.97
N MET A 425 8.10 -0.61 12.24
CA MET A 425 7.81 0.63 12.97
C MET A 425 7.85 1.82 12.00
N MET A 426 6.80 1.95 11.19
CA MET A 426 6.70 2.88 10.07
C MET A 426 7.28 4.28 10.37
N ILE A 427 6.81 4.93 11.44
CA ILE A 427 7.22 6.31 11.77
C ILE A 427 8.68 6.36 12.22
N THR A 428 9.11 5.43 13.07
CA THR A 428 10.49 5.35 13.55
C THR A 428 11.44 5.07 12.39
N GLU A 429 11.14 4.07 11.56
CA GLU A 429 11.95 3.72 10.39
C GLU A 429 12.07 4.89 9.40
N GLN A 430 10.97 5.64 9.19
CA GLN A 430 10.97 6.79 8.30
C GLN A 430 11.84 7.93 8.84
N VAL A 431 11.70 8.27 10.13
CA VAL A 431 12.44 9.39 10.75
C VAL A 431 13.94 9.09 10.78
N PHE A 432 14.32 7.85 11.05
CA PHE A 432 15.72 7.43 11.07
C PHE A 432 16.27 6.98 9.70
N GLY A 433 15.50 7.11 8.62
CA GLY A 433 15.94 6.76 7.26
C GLY A 433 16.27 5.26 7.08
N ILE A 434 15.65 4.39 7.87
CA ILE A 434 15.84 2.94 7.80
C ILE A 434 14.88 2.36 6.76
N ASN A 435 15.41 1.56 5.83
CA ASN A 435 14.59 0.85 4.84
C ASN A 435 14.05 -0.47 5.42
N GLY A 436 13.31 -0.38 6.51
CA GLY A 436 12.54 -1.48 7.05
C GLY A 436 11.20 -1.64 6.34
N ILE A 437 10.50 -2.75 6.62
CA ILE A 437 9.24 -3.07 5.94
C ILE A 437 8.13 -2.05 6.22
N GLY A 438 8.12 -1.43 7.41
CA GLY A 438 7.15 -0.38 7.76
C GLY A 438 7.33 0.89 6.92
N ASN A 439 8.57 1.35 6.72
CA ASN A 439 8.88 2.50 5.86
C ASN A 439 8.56 2.20 4.40
N LEU A 440 8.88 0.99 3.91
CA LEU A 440 8.55 0.59 2.54
C LEU A 440 7.04 0.51 2.32
N ALA A 441 6.29 -0.02 3.29
CA ALA A 441 4.83 -0.06 3.23
C ALA A 441 4.21 1.35 3.22
N TYR A 442 4.77 2.28 3.99
CA TYR A 442 4.34 3.67 3.97
C TYR A 442 4.58 4.34 2.61
N LYS A 443 5.76 4.12 2.01
CA LYS A 443 6.08 4.65 0.67
C LYS A 443 5.14 4.08 -0.39
N ALA A 444 4.88 2.77 -0.34
CA ALA A 444 3.96 2.11 -1.25
C ALA A 444 2.51 2.62 -1.11
N LEU A 445 2.05 2.82 0.14
CA LEU A 445 0.73 3.41 0.41
C LEU A 445 0.63 4.83 -0.14
N LYS A 446 1.65 5.66 0.09
CA LYS A 446 1.70 7.05 -0.40
C LYS A 446 1.69 7.14 -1.92
N GLN A 447 2.27 6.15 -2.60
CA GLN A 447 2.31 6.10 -4.06
C GLN A 447 1.21 5.22 -4.67
N ALA A 448 0.22 4.82 -3.87
CA ALA A 448 -0.90 3.99 -4.32
C ALA A 448 -0.47 2.69 -5.03
N ASP A 449 0.61 2.05 -4.55
CA ASP A 449 1.04 0.74 -5.02
C ASP A 449 0.09 -0.35 -4.49
N ILE A 450 -1.03 -0.52 -5.19
CA ILE A 450 -2.11 -1.42 -4.82
C ILE A 450 -1.63 -2.85 -4.54
N PRO A 451 -0.85 -3.51 -5.42
CA PRO A 451 -0.41 -4.87 -5.16
C PRO A 451 0.41 -5.01 -3.88
N PHE A 452 1.34 -4.06 -3.64
CA PHE A 452 2.15 -4.08 -2.42
C PHE A 452 1.29 -3.89 -1.17
N VAL A 453 0.40 -2.89 -1.17
CA VAL A 453 -0.47 -2.60 -0.02
C VAL A 453 -1.38 -3.77 0.30
N MET A 454 -1.98 -4.41 -0.72
CA MET A 454 -2.83 -5.60 -0.55
C MET A 454 -2.04 -6.79 0.01
N GLY A 455 -0.89 -7.12 -0.61
CA GLY A 455 -0.05 -8.23 -0.21
C GLY A 455 0.53 -8.06 1.20
N TYR A 456 1.02 -6.87 1.53
CA TYR A 456 1.54 -6.54 2.86
C TYR A 456 0.46 -6.61 3.96
N ASN A 457 -0.73 -6.04 3.72
CA ASN A 457 -1.81 -6.13 4.70
C ASN A 457 -2.30 -7.57 4.90
N MET A 458 -2.31 -8.38 3.83
CA MET A 458 -2.65 -9.80 3.95
C MET A 458 -1.57 -10.59 4.70
N PHE A 459 -0.29 -10.28 4.49
CA PHE A 459 0.81 -10.82 5.27
C PHE A 459 0.63 -10.50 6.78
N LEU A 460 0.31 -9.24 7.13
CA LEU A 460 0.04 -8.87 8.53
C LEU A 460 -1.20 -9.57 9.10
N ALA A 461 -2.24 -9.75 8.31
CA ALA A 461 -3.44 -10.48 8.73
C ALA A 461 -3.12 -11.95 9.05
N ILE A 462 -2.31 -12.61 8.22
CA ILE A 462 -1.86 -13.99 8.46
C ILE A 462 -1.02 -14.06 9.75
N LEU A 463 -0.09 -13.13 9.96
CA LEU A 463 0.70 -13.05 11.18
C LEU A 463 -0.16 -12.80 12.42
N THR A 464 -1.19 -11.95 12.32
CA THR A 464 -2.12 -11.65 13.42
C THR A 464 -2.91 -12.90 13.82
N VAL A 465 -3.45 -13.62 12.86
CA VAL A 465 -4.17 -14.88 13.09
C VAL A 465 -3.23 -15.95 13.69
N THR A 466 -2.02 -16.07 13.16
CA THR A 466 -1.00 -16.99 13.69
C THR A 466 -0.59 -16.61 15.11
N GLY A 467 -0.40 -15.32 15.40
CA GLY A 467 -0.11 -14.80 16.73
C GLY A 467 -1.22 -15.09 17.74
N THR A 468 -2.48 -14.94 17.33
CA THR A 468 -3.63 -15.26 18.15
C THR A 468 -3.67 -16.77 18.48
N LEU A 469 -3.46 -17.62 17.48
CA LEU A 469 -3.40 -19.07 17.67
C LEU A 469 -2.25 -19.46 18.62
N PHE A 470 -1.09 -18.85 18.45
CA PHE A 470 0.07 -19.06 19.34
C PHE A 470 -0.25 -18.62 20.78
N SER A 471 -0.91 -17.47 20.98
CA SER A 471 -1.32 -17.01 22.29
C SER A 471 -2.32 -17.96 22.96
N ASP A 472 -3.30 -18.48 22.22
CA ASP A 472 -4.27 -19.44 22.75
C ASP A 472 -3.56 -20.73 23.24
N ILE A 473 -2.57 -21.20 22.50
CA ILE A 473 -1.75 -22.36 22.88
C ILE A 473 -0.93 -22.04 24.14
N MET A 474 -0.25 -20.89 24.17
CA MET A 474 0.55 -20.46 25.33
C MET A 474 -0.32 -20.30 26.58
N TYR A 475 -1.52 -19.73 26.43
CA TYR A 475 -2.45 -19.57 27.53
C TYR A 475 -2.87 -20.92 28.12
N SER A 476 -3.12 -21.92 27.28
CA SER A 476 -3.46 -23.28 27.75
C SER A 476 -2.31 -23.99 28.48
N ILE A 477 -1.06 -23.64 28.18
CA ILE A 477 0.14 -24.18 28.85
C ILE A 477 0.33 -23.49 30.21
N VAL A 478 0.10 -22.18 30.28
CA VAL A 478 0.30 -21.35 31.50
C VAL A 478 -0.81 -21.58 32.52
N ASP A 479 -2.06 -21.74 32.08
CA ASP A 479 -3.20 -21.99 32.95
C ASP A 479 -3.89 -23.35 32.65
N PRO A 480 -3.49 -24.44 33.32
CA PRO A 480 -4.09 -25.76 33.11
C PRO A 480 -5.57 -25.85 33.53
N ARG A 481 -6.12 -24.82 34.17
CA ARG A 481 -7.54 -24.77 34.58
C ARG A 481 -8.47 -24.46 33.42
N VAL A 482 -7.93 -23.86 32.36
CA VAL A 482 -8.70 -23.59 31.14
C VAL A 482 -8.86 -24.88 30.37
N LYS A 483 -10.00 -25.56 30.58
CA LYS A 483 -10.40 -26.66 29.72
C LYS A 483 -10.73 -26.07 28.35
N LEU A 484 -9.87 -26.36 27.39
CA LEU A 484 -10.10 -26.07 25.97
C LEU A 484 -11.27 -26.97 25.50
N SER A 485 -12.50 -26.46 25.65
CA SER A 485 -13.73 -27.13 25.18
C SER A 485 -14.05 -26.74 23.75
#